data_4be8e0658680698551ddf4d3d1c1f56a
#
_entry.id   4be8e0658680698551ddf4d3d1c1f56a
#
_cell.length_a   1.000
_cell.length_b   1.000
_cell.length_c   1.000
_cell.angle_alpha   90.00
_cell.angle_beta   90.00
_cell.angle_gamma   90.00
#
_symmetry.space_group_name_H-M   'P 1'
#
loop_
_entity.id
_entity.type
_entity.pdbx_description
1 polymer ?
#
loop_
_entity_poly.entity_id
_entity_poly.type
_entity_poly.pdbx_seq_one_letter_code
_entity_poly.pdbx_strand_id
1 'polypeptide(L)'
;VSFNNELWRIIGVFGNNVKLVRKDSLGSLSWDSSESSINGGFGVNEWSQADLKNYLNTMYYGGTTVTCYGGTKNSTTTCPTNILDNTAKTLIDNHTWNTGAIEYNTRTDTVAFYKDERGNQTGKICNGGTFCSDTVERTTTWTGYIGLPYPTDYAYASGENICETNMVKQDSSDAYICENNNWMFKSIWYWTLSPFARSANSRYVWYVNGDGDVNNSNAASGGAVFPAIYLKSNVLIESGAGTSSNPYILKAGS
;
A
#
# COMPACT_ATOMS: atom_id res chain seq x y z
N VAL A 1 -9.05 -14.35 -7.63
CA VAL A 1 -10.13 -14.45 -6.65
C VAL A 1 -11.24 -13.49 -7.03
N SER A 2 -12.49 -13.92 -7.00
CA SER A 2 -13.67 -13.06 -7.04
C SER A 2 -14.08 -12.75 -5.59
N PHE A 3 -14.07 -11.49 -5.23
CA PHE A 3 -14.34 -11.02 -3.90
C PHE A 3 -15.11 -9.70 -3.98
N ASN A 4 -16.26 -9.58 -3.34
CA ASN A 4 -17.14 -8.40 -3.46
C ASN A 4 -17.57 -8.10 -4.92
N ASN A 5 -17.79 -9.12 -5.76
CA ASN A 5 -18.01 -8.97 -7.21
C ASN A 5 -16.90 -8.23 -7.96
N GLU A 6 -15.71 -8.17 -7.39
CA GLU A 6 -14.50 -7.55 -7.90
C GLU A 6 -13.41 -8.62 -8.07
N LEU A 7 -12.45 -8.38 -8.95
CA LEU A 7 -11.31 -9.27 -9.10
C LEU A 7 -10.17 -8.84 -8.16
N TRP A 8 -9.65 -9.83 -7.45
CA TRP A 8 -8.51 -9.68 -6.55
C TRP A 8 -7.43 -10.69 -6.90
N ARG A 9 -6.18 -10.36 -6.61
CA ARG A 9 -5.04 -11.26 -6.78
C ARG A 9 -4.44 -11.62 -5.44
N ILE A 10 -3.94 -12.85 -5.34
CA ILE A 10 -3.22 -13.34 -4.17
C ILE A 10 -1.79 -12.81 -4.25
N ILE A 11 -1.38 -12.05 -3.23
CA ILE A 11 0.02 -11.63 -3.05
C ILE A 11 0.82 -12.80 -2.45
N GLY A 12 0.30 -13.42 -1.39
CA GLY A 12 0.98 -14.50 -0.70
C GLY A 12 0.27 -14.92 0.58
N VAL A 13 0.93 -15.78 1.34
CA VAL A 13 0.50 -16.22 2.66
C VAL A 13 1.48 -15.66 3.70
N PHE A 14 0.95 -14.94 4.68
CA PHE A 14 1.71 -14.33 5.76
C PHE A 14 1.19 -14.87 7.10
N GLY A 15 2.01 -15.69 7.75
CA GLY A 15 1.53 -16.50 8.87
C GLY A 15 0.40 -17.42 8.42
N ASN A 16 -0.79 -17.26 8.99
CA ASN A 16 -1.99 -18.04 8.66
C ASN A 16 -2.98 -17.27 7.77
N ASN A 17 -2.63 -16.09 7.31
CA ASN A 17 -3.53 -15.21 6.54
C ASN A 17 -3.09 -15.11 5.09
N VAL A 18 -4.04 -15.21 4.17
CA VAL A 18 -3.82 -14.92 2.75
C VAL A 18 -3.97 -13.42 2.52
N LYS A 19 -2.95 -12.79 1.92
CA LYS A 19 -3.01 -11.39 1.52
C LYS A 19 -3.49 -11.26 0.09
N LEU A 20 -4.50 -10.41 -0.12
CA LEU A 20 -5.03 -10.08 -1.44
C LEU A 20 -4.80 -8.61 -1.76
N VAL A 21 -4.69 -8.30 -3.05
CA VAL A 21 -4.75 -6.94 -3.59
C VAL A 21 -5.83 -6.85 -4.66
N ARG A 22 -6.59 -5.76 -4.67
CA ARG A 22 -7.60 -5.51 -5.70
C ARG A 22 -6.92 -5.37 -7.07
N LYS A 23 -7.49 -5.97 -8.11
CA LYS A 23 -6.93 -5.95 -9.47
C LYS A 23 -7.00 -4.56 -10.09
N ASP A 24 -8.12 -3.88 -9.92
CA ASP A 24 -8.39 -2.57 -10.53
C ASP A 24 -8.35 -1.47 -9.48
N SER A 25 -7.89 -0.28 -9.86
CA SER A 25 -7.85 0.87 -8.97
C SER A 25 -9.26 1.29 -8.54
N LEU A 26 -9.40 1.79 -7.31
CA LEU A 26 -10.60 2.50 -6.88
C LEU A 26 -10.69 3.91 -7.49
N GLY A 27 -9.59 4.47 -7.94
CA GLY A 27 -9.46 5.83 -8.43
C GLY A 27 -8.18 6.47 -7.90
N SER A 28 -8.02 7.77 -8.10
CA SER A 28 -6.87 8.55 -7.66
C SER A 28 -7.24 9.39 -6.44
N LEU A 29 -6.56 9.18 -5.32
CA LEU A 29 -6.73 9.93 -4.07
C LEU A 29 -5.37 10.31 -3.49
N SER A 30 -5.33 11.36 -2.67
CA SER A 30 -4.19 11.62 -1.80
C SER A 30 -4.06 10.50 -0.77
N TRP A 31 -2.81 10.14 -0.44
CA TRP A 31 -2.54 9.26 0.70
C TRP A 31 -2.92 9.96 2.01
N ASP A 32 -2.55 11.23 2.11
CA ASP A 32 -2.94 12.16 3.16
C ASP A 32 -2.86 13.60 2.62
N SER A 33 -3.71 14.50 3.08
CA SER A 33 -3.64 15.92 2.79
C SER A 33 -3.59 16.70 4.09
N SER A 34 -3.19 17.97 4.03
CA SER A 34 -3.10 18.78 5.23
C SER A 34 -3.33 20.27 4.93
N GLU A 35 -3.59 21.06 5.96
CA GLU A 35 -3.61 22.51 5.87
C GLU A 35 -2.21 23.07 5.53
N SER A 36 -2.17 24.28 4.98
CA SER A 36 -0.91 24.92 4.56
C SER A 36 0.12 25.09 5.69
N SER A 37 -0.33 25.14 6.93
CA SER A 37 0.50 25.23 8.14
C SER A 37 1.26 23.94 8.44
N ILE A 38 0.78 22.79 7.92
CA ILE A 38 1.35 21.48 8.15
C ILE A 38 2.08 21.02 6.88
N ASN A 39 3.40 20.87 6.94
CA ASN A 39 4.23 20.48 5.80
C ASN A 39 3.97 21.27 4.51
N GLY A 40 3.51 22.52 4.60
CA GLY A 40 3.13 23.32 3.41
C GLY A 40 1.87 22.84 2.70
N GLY A 41 1.05 21.99 3.33
CA GLY A 41 -0.14 21.39 2.76
C GLY A 41 0.12 20.12 1.94
N PHE A 42 1.31 19.51 2.09
CA PHE A 42 1.70 18.30 1.35
C PHE A 42 1.35 16.98 2.05
N GLY A 43 0.56 17.04 3.13
CA GLY A 43 0.14 15.88 3.92
C GLY A 43 1.17 15.44 4.96
N VAL A 44 0.78 14.43 5.73
CA VAL A 44 1.61 13.77 6.75
C VAL A 44 1.65 12.27 6.47
N ASN A 45 2.83 11.68 6.48
CA ASN A 45 3.01 10.26 6.18
C ASN A 45 2.87 9.37 7.43
N GLU A 46 1.81 9.59 8.20
CA GLU A 46 1.41 8.79 9.37
C GLU A 46 0.11 8.04 9.06
N TRP A 47 0.21 6.72 8.83
CA TRP A 47 -0.92 5.92 8.37
C TRP A 47 -2.11 5.93 9.31
N SER A 48 -1.89 5.91 10.62
CA SER A 48 -2.97 5.85 11.60
C SER A 48 -3.93 7.05 11.52
N GLN A 49 -3.46 8.17 10.95
CA GLN A 49 -4.21 9.42 10.80
C GLN A 49 -4.54 9.75 9.33
N ALA A 50 -4.02 8.98 8.37
CA ALA A 50 -4.11 9.27 6.95
C ALA A 50 -5.55 9.31 6.42
N ASP A 51 -5.82 10.28 5.55
CA ASP A 51 -7.11 10.42 4.88
C ASP A 51 -7.49 9.18 4.07
N LEU A 52 -6.51 8.60 3.38
CA LEU A 52 -6.71 7.38 2.61
C LEU A 52 -7.09 6.20 3.49
N LYS A 53 -6.45 6.03 4.66
CA LYS A 53 -6.84 5.04 5.66
C LYS A 53 -8.29 5.26 6.11
N ASN A 54 -8.68 6.51 6.34
CA ASN A 54 -10.04 6.85 6.72
C ASN A 54 -11.04 6.49 5.61
N TYR A 55 -10.77 6.87 4.35
CA TYR A 55 -11.59 6.45 3.21
C TYR A 55 -11.72 4.94 3.12
N LEU A 56 -10.61 4.19 3.16
CA LEU A 56 -10.60 2.74 3.00
C LEU A 56 -11.36 2.00 4.11
N ASN A 57 -11.26 2.46 5.36
CA ASN A 57 -11.85 1.74 6.50
C ASN A 57 -13.21 2.29 6.94
N THR A 58 -13.51 3.56 6.71
CA THR A 58 -14.79 4.16 7.09
C THR A 58 -15.80 4.13 5.96
N MET A 59 -15.37 4.41 4.71
CA MET A 59 -16.30 4.42 3.57
C MET A 59 -16.27 3.11 2.79
N TYR A 60 -15.14 2.73 2.21
CA TYR A 60 -15.05 1.52 1.37
C TYR A 60 -15.40 0.25 2.16
N TYR A 61 -14.85 0.08 3.36
CA TYR A 61 -15.21 -1.02 4.27
C TYR A 61 -16.53 -0.75 5.02
N GLY A 62 -16.63 0.41 5.68
CA GLY A 62 -17.72 0.69 6.63
C GLY A 62 -19.03 1.14 5.99
N GLY A 63 -19.01 1.74 4.80
CA GLY A 63 -20.19 2.29 4.12
C GLY A 63 -20.59 3.69 4.59
N THR A 64 -19.81 4.33 5.46
CA THR A 64 -20.07 5.69 5.94
C THR A 64 -19.31 6.70 5.11
N THR A 65 -19.99 7.70 4.59
CA THR A 65 -19.39 8.77 3.77
C THR A 65 -18.32 9.55 4.54
N VAL A 66 -17.21 9.83 3.87
CA VAL A 66 -16.10 10.66 4.35
C VAL A 66 -15.78 11.76 3.33
N THR A 67 -14.90 12.67 3.68
CA THR A 67 -14.28 13.60 2.71
C THR A 67 -13.07 12.91 2.07
N CYS A 68 -12.94 13.04 0.74
CA CYS A 68 -11.77 12.57 0.00
C CYS A 68 -10.95 13.75 -0.52
N TYR A 69 -9.64 13.55 -0.57
CA TYR A 69 -8.70 14.55 -1.04
C TYR A 69 -7.91 14.02 -2.24
N GLY A 70 -7.58 14.92 -3.17
CA GLY A 70 -6.85 14.60 -4.41
C GLY A 70 -5.69 15.53 -4.69
N GLY A 71 -5.28 16.34 -3.71
CA GLY A 71 -4.22 17.33 -3.86
C GLY A 71 -3.77 17.94 -2.53
N THR A 72 -2.86 18.90 -2.64
CA THR A 72 -2.33 19.66 -1.49
C THR A 72 -3.38 20.57 -0.85
N LYS A 73 -3.12 20.98 0.41
CA LYS A 73 -3.91 21.99 1.13
C LYS A 73 -5.39 21.61 1.28
N ASN A 74 -5.63 20.33 1.62
CA ASN A 74 -6.97 19.79 1.77
C ASN A 74 -7.85 19.98 0.53
N SER A 75 -7.24 19.88 -0.66
CA SER A 75 -7.97 19.95 -1.93
C SER A 75 -8.89 18.72 -2.05
N THR A 76 -10.19 18.96 -1.93
CA THR A 76 -11.20 17.89 -1.96
C THR A 76 -11.41 17.33 -3.37
N THR A 77 -11.79 16.07 -3.45
CA THR A 77 -12.21 15.39 -4.67
C THR A 77 -13.39 14.49 -4.42
N THR A 78 -14.02 13.99 -5.49
CA THR A 78 -15.11 13.03 -5.37
C THR A 78 -14.57 11.68 -4.88
N CYS A 79 -15.15 11.16 -3.81
CA CYS A 79 -14.83 9.82 -3.33
C CYS A 79 -15.29 8.76 -4.34
N PRO A 80 -14.48 7.71 -4.59
CA PRO A 80 -14.97 6.52 -5.28
C PRO A 80 -16.13 5.88 -4.49
N THR A 81 -17.15 5.40 -5.20
CA THR A 81 -18.42 4.95 -4.60
C THR A 81 -18.47 3.44 -4.31
N ASN A 82 -17.38 2.71 -4.59
CA ASN A 82 -17.30 1.29 -4.26
C ASN A 82 -17.42 1.09 -2.74
N ILE A 83 -18.17 0.10 -2.33
CA ILE A 83 -18.34 -0.29 -0.92
C ILE A 83 -18.33 -1.83 -0.85
N LEU A 84 -17.68 -2.36 0.17
CA LEU A 84 -17.70 -3.80 0.45
C LEU A 84 -19.06 -4.23 0.99
N ASP A 85 -19.59 -5.32 0.46
CA ASP A 85 -20.81 -5.94 0.99
C ASP A 85 -20.54 -6.64 2.34
N ASN A 86 -21.62 -7.00 3.03
CA ASN A 86 -21.51 -7.61 4.34
C ASN A 86 -20.91 -9.03 4.28
N THR A 87 -21.08 -9.76 3.18
CA THR A 87 -20.49 -11.10 3.00
C THR A 87 -18.98 -10.97 2.90
N ALA A 88 -18.49 -10.07 2.05
CA ALA A 88 -17.06 -9.79 1.91
C ALA A 88 -16.42 -9.40 3.26
N LYS A 89 -17.08 -8.51 4.01
CA LYS A 89 -16.57 -8.06 5.33
C LYS A 89 -16.36 -9.22 6.32
N THR A 90 -17.18 -10.26 6.26
CA THR A 90 -17.03 -11.41 7.17
C THR A 90 -15.75 -12.22 6.94
N LEU A 91 -15.18 -12.13 5.75
CA LEU A 91 -13.99 -12.88 5.35
C LEU A 91 -12.69 -12.13 5.64
N ILE A 92 -12.75 -10.81 5.89
CA ILE A 92 -11.57 -9.96 6.11
C ILE A 92 -11.12 -10.08 7.57
N ASP A 93 -9.81 -10.25 7.75
CA ASP A 93 -9.15 -10.20 9.04
C ASP A 93 -8.96 -8.76 9.52
N ASN A 94 -9.17 -8.51 10.80
CA ASN A 94 -8.76 -7.27 11.45
C ASN A 94 -7.26 -7.37 11.78
N HIS A 95 -6.44 -7.09 10.79
CA HIS A 95 -5.02 -7.41 10.78
C HIS A 95 -4.15 -6.31 11.36
N THR A 96 -3.04 -6.68 11.97
CA THR A 96 -2.02 -5.73 12.40
C THR A 96 -1.01 -5.49 11.27
N TRP A 97 -1.06 -4.30 10.69
CA TRP A 97 -0.20 -3.84 9.61
C TRP A 97 1.06 -3.15 10.17
N ASN A 98 2.20 -3.38 9.54
CA ASN A 98 3.40 -2.60 9.82
C ASN A 98 3.32 -1.26 9.09
N THR A 99 3.53 -0.17 9.80
CA THR A 99 3.41 1.21 9.30
C THR A 99 4.65 2.05 9.55
N GLY A 100 5.74 1.42 9.96
CA GLY A 100 7.04 2.06 10.14
C GLY A 100 7.60 2.59 8.82
N ALA A 101 8.35 3.69 8.89
CA ALA A 101 8.95 4.31 7.73
C ALA A 101 10.20 3.58 7.25
N ILE A 102 10.47 3.65 5.95
CA ILE A 102 11.63 3.04 5.29
C ILE A 102 12.51 4.13 4.69
N GLU A 103 13.81 4.03 4.93
CA GLU A 103 14.81 4.98 4.44
C GLU A 103 15.29 4.64 3.02
N TYR A 104 15.57 5.69 2.21
CA TYR A 104 16.01 5.56 0.83
C TYR A 104 17.47 5.10 0.65
N ASN A 105 18.38 5.53 1.51
CA ASN A 105 19.80 5.65 1.13
C ASN A 105 20.67 4.40 1.20
N THR A 106 20.24 3.37 1.89
CA THR A 106 21.05 2.16 2.08
C THR A 106 20.33 0.89 1.62
N ARG A 107 19.15 1.05 1.02
CA ARG A 107 18.22 -0.04 0.85
C ARG A 107 17.58 -0.04 -0.52
N THR A 108 18.37 -0.45 -1.49
CA THR A 108 17.88 -0.68 -2.86
C THR A 108 17.35 -2.10 -3.03
N ASP A 109 17.82 -3.03 -2.19
CA ASP A 109 17.42 -4.41 -2.30
C ASP A 109 16.13 -4.71 -1.52
N THR A 110 15.32 -5.55 -2.10
CA THR A 110 14.00 -5.94 -1.59
C THR A 110 14.07 -6.65 -0.24
N VAL A 111 15.15 -7.39 0.04
CA VAL A 111 15.33 -8.09 1.33
C VAL A 111 15.50 -7.09 2.47
N ALA A 112 16.26 -6.02 2.25
CA ALA A 112 16.43 -4.96 3.25
C ALA A 112 15.11 -4.20 3.45
N PHE A 113 14.41 -3.85 2.38
CA PHE A 113 13.08 -3.27 2.45
C PHE A 113 12.10 -4.15 3.23
N TYR A 114 12.06 -5.44 2.93
CA TYR A 114 11.19 -6.39 3.62
C TYR A 114 11.46 -6.46 5.12
N LYS A 115 12.74 -6.47 5.52
CA LYS A 115 13.12 -6.45 6.95
C LYS A 115 12.62 -5.20 7.64
N ASP A 116 12.69 -4.05 6.99
CA ASP A 116 12.21 -2.79 7.53
C ASP A 116 10.68 -2.75 7.61
N GLU A 117 10.00 -3.14 6.54
CA GLU A 117 8.54 -3.20 6.50
C GLU A 117 7.97 -4.14 7.58
N ARG A 118 8.66 -5.23 7.90
CA ARG A 118 8.19 -6.27 8.82
C ARG A 118 8.85 -6.22 10.20
N GLY A 119 9.85 -5.39 10.37
CA GLY A 119 10.68 -5.35 11.57
C GLY A 119 10.16 -4.47 12.70
N ASN A 120 8.96 -3.93 12.60
CA ASN A 120 8.42 -2.95 13.57
C ASN A 120 9.38 -1.78 13.80
N GLN A 121 9.98 -1.30 12.74
CA GLN A 121 10.96 -0.25 12.81
C GLN A 121 10.29 1.06 13.24
N THR A 122 10.85 1.78 14.21
CA THR A 122 10.35 3.06 14.65
C THR A 122 10.48 4.10 13.53
N GLY A 123 9.62 5.11 13.50
CA GLY A 123 9.69 6.18 12.53
C GLY A 123 10.97 7.03 12.55
N LYS A 124 11.90 6.74 13.46
CA LYS A 124 13.22 7.39 13.60
C LYS A 124 14.37 6.53 13.12
N ILE A 125 14.13 5.49 12.34
CA ILE A 125 15.20 4.61 11.99
C ILE A 125 16.04 5.13 10.90
N CYS A 126 17.14 5.27 11.41
CA CYS A 126 18.35 5.61 10.74
C CYS A 126 19.45 4.64 11.13
N ASN A 127 19.61 3.58 10.41
CA ASN A 127 20.71 2.65 10.61
C ASN A 127 21.99 3.20 9.96
N GLY A 128 22.54 4.27 10.56
CA GLY A 128 23.88 4.73 10.23
C GLY A 128 24.09 5.43 8.88
N GLY A 129 23.03 5.76 8.16
CA GLY A 129 23.13 6.54 6.91
C GLY A 129 23.19 8.05 7.16
N THR A 130 23.78 8.78 6.22
CA THR A 130 23.95 10.24 6.25
C THR A 130 22.64 11.04 6.17
N PHE A 131 21.49 10.38 6.01
CA PHE A 131 20.18 10.99 5.78
C PHE A 131 19.19 10.81 6.93
N CYS A 132 19.68 10.37 8.03
CA CYS A 132 18.95 10.10 9.25
C CYS A 132 18.59 11.33 10.06
N SER A 133 17.87 12.23 9.51
CA SER A 133 17.34 13.37 10.25
C SER A 133 15.80 13.36 10.34
N ASP A 134 15.17 12.22 10.08
CA ASP A 134 13.74 12.08 10.33
C ASP A 134 13.49 12.12 11.85
N THR A 135 12.96 13.26 12.33
CA THR A 135 12.61 13.48 13.73
C THR A 135 11.16 13.15 14.02
N VAL A 136 10.42 12.67 13.00
CA VAL A 136 8.99 12.37 13.12
C VAL A 136 8.80 11.02 13.78
N GLU A 137 8.03 10.98 14.83
CA GLU A 137 7.55 9.75 15.44
C GLU A 137 6.29 9.28 14.72
N ARG A 138 6.31 8.05 14.23
CA ARG A 138 5.16 7.38 13.63
C ARG A 138 4.82 6.14 14.42
N THR A 139 3.55 5.74 14.39
CA THR A 139 3.18 4.39 14.84
C THR A 139 3.85 3.36 13.94
N THR A 140 4.45 2.34 14.53
CA THR A 140 5.11 1.25 13.79
C THR A 140 4.14 0.17 13.35
N THR A 141 2.97 0.14 13.98
CA THR A 141 1.88 -0.79 13.66
C THR A 141 0.54 -0.09 13.73
N TRP A 142 -0.40 -0.57 12.94
CA TRP A 142 -1.80 -0.16 12.97
C TRP A 142 -2.68 -1.41 12.76
N THR A 143 -3.77 -1.51 13.50
CA THR A 143 -4.73 -2.62 13.36
C THR A 143 -5.98 -2.14 12.65
N GLY A 144 -6.36 -2.84 11.59
CA GLY A 144 -7.54 -2.51 10.79
C GLY A 144 -7.73 -3.46 9.61
N TYR A 145 -8.80 -3.22 8.85
CA TYR A 145 -9.27 -4.16 7.83
C TYR A 145 -8.60 -3.97 6.47
N ILE A 146 -8.44 -2.72 6.03
CA ILE A 146 -8.01 -2.40 4.66
C ILE A 146 -6.74 -1.55 4.72
N GLY A 147 -5.67 -2.06 4.14
CA GLY A 147 -4.43 -1.32 3.91
C GLY A 147 -4.12 -1.18 2.42
N LEU A 148 -2.85 -1.01 2.13
CA LEU A 148 -2.30 -0.96 0.77
C LEU A 148 -1.22 -2.06 0.61
N PRO A 149 -0.83 -2.42 -0.62
CA PRO A 149 0.36 -3.25 -0.79
C PRO A 149 1.60 -2.54 -0.27
N TYR A 150 2.58 -3.31 0.14
CA TYR A 150 3.91 -2.79 0.45
C TYR A 150 4.76 -2.68 -0.83
N PRO A 151 5.82 -1.86 -0.85
CA PRO A 151 6.81 -1.87 -1.93
C PRO A 151 7.34 -3.27 -2.23
N THR A 152 7.59 -4.10 -1.21
CA THR A 152 8.10 -5.45 -1.40
C THR A 152 7.06 -6.43 -1.94
N ASP A 153 5.77 -6.21 -1.74
CA ASP A 153 4.73 -6.99 -2.42
C ASP A 153 4.83 -6.83 -3.94
N TYR A 154 5.15 -5.61 -4.41
CA TYR A 154 5.42 -5.34 -5.82
C TYR A 154 6.70 -6.00 -6.31
N ALA A 155 7.80 -5.86 -5.59
CA ALA A 155 9.08 -6.42 -5.99
C ALA A 155 9.02 -7.96 -6.13
N TYR A 156 8.43 -8.65 -5.17
CA TYR A 156 8.26 -10.11 -5.23
C TYR A 156 7.16 -10.59 -6.19
N ALA A 157 6.38 -9.68 -6.77
CA ALA A 157 5.42 -10.02 -7.82
C ALA A 157 6.07 -10.20 -9.20
N SER A 158 7.33 -9.85 -9.34
CA SER A 158 8.14 -10.09 -10.53
C SER A 158 8.69 -11.53 -10.54
N GLY A 159 8.74 -12.16 -11.69
CA GLY A 159 9.49 -13.40 -11.87
C GLY A 159 10.99 -13.20 -12.09
N GLU A 160 11.47 -11.96 -12.04
CA GLU A 160 12.85 -11.58 -12.36
C GLU A 160 13.62 -11.23 -11.08
N ASN A 161 14.73 -11.93 -10.81
CA ASN A 161 15.59 -11.69 -9.65
C ASN A 161 16.12 -10.26 -9.55
N ILE A 162 16.14 -9.53 -10.64
CA ILE A 162 16.69 -8.18 -10.67
C ILE A 162 15.77 -7.18 -9.97
N CYS A 163 14.46 -7.38 -10.00
CA CYS A 163 13.52 -6.59 -9.22
C CYS A 163 13.68 -6.84 -7.72
N GLU A 164 14.11 -8.03 -7.36
CA GLU A 164 14.41 -8.38 -5.97
C GLU A 164 15.70 -7.72 -5.45
N THR A 165 16.65 -7.41 -6.33
CA THR A 165 17.94 -6.84 -5.95
C THR A 165 18.01 -5.32 -6.12
N ASN A 166 17.18 -4.73 -6.98
CA ASN A 166 17.22 -3.30 -7.28
C ASN A 166 15.81 -2.73 -7.54
N MET A 167 14.99 -2.73 -6.53
CA MET A 167 13.60 -2.27 -6.59
C MET A 167 13.49 -0.74 -6.73
N VAL A 168 14.40 -0.01 -6.10
CA VAL A 168 14.41 1.45 -6.09
C VAL A 168 15.36 1.95 -7.16
N LYS A 169 14.83 2.74 -8.08
CA LYS A 169 15.62 3.37 -9.13
C LYS A 169 16.65 4.32 -8.56
N GLN A 170 17.93 4.04 -8.81
CA GLN A 170 19.02 4.96 -8.58
C GLN A 170 19.52 5.64 -9.87
N ASP A 171 19.25 5.02 -11.03
CA ASP A 171 19.70 5.49 -12.33
C ASP A 171 18.64 5.24 -13.40
N SER A 172 18.62 6.09 -14.43
CA SER A 172 17.62 6.04 -15.52
C SER A 172 17.70 4.78 -16.40
N SER A 173 18.77 4.00 -16.31
CA SER A 173 18.97 2.79 -17.10
C SER A 173 18.25 1.54 -16.55
N ASP A 174 17.93 1.49 -15.25
CA ASP A 174 17.42 0.29 -14.58
C ASP A 174 15.90 0.28 -14.39
N ALA A 175 15.20 1.33 -14.81
CA ALA A 175 13.77 1.55 -14.55
C ALA A 175 12.83 0.49 -15.13
N TYR A 176 13.24 -0.14 -16.21
CA TYR A 176 12.35 -1.02 -17.00
C TYR A 176 12.38 -2.48 -16.57
N ILE A 177 13.19 -2.83 -15.59
CA ILE A 177 13.46 -4.24 -15.31
C ILE A 177 12.37 -4.84 -14.43
N CYS A 178 11.82 -4.04 -13.51
CA CYS A 178 10.75 -4.51 -12.62
C CYS A 178 9.36 -4.53 -13.28
N GLU A 179 9.17 -3.95 -14.47
CA GLU A 179 7.90 -4.05 -15.18
C GLU A 179 7.71 -5.39 -15.88
N ASN A 180 8.81 -6.00 -16.34
CA ASN A 180 8.79 -7.25 -17.08
C ASN A 180 8.36 -8.41 -16.16
N ASN A 181 7.37 -9.19 -16.63
CA ASN A 181 6.81 -10.32 -15.89
C ASN A 181 6.27 -10.02 -14.50
N ASN A 182 6.06 -8.74 -14.17
CA ASN A 182 5.50 -8.31 -12.90
C ASN A 182 3.98 -8.15 -12.99
N TRP A 183 3.25 -9.06 -12.38
CA TRP A 183 1.79 -9.04 -12.43
C TRP A 183 1.16 -7.89 -11.63
N MET A 184 1.89 -7.22 -10.74
CA MET A 184 1.46 -6.02 -10.03
C MET A 184 1.76 -4.72 -10.79
N PHE A 185 2.54 -4.77 -11.86
CA PHE A 185 2.78 -3.61 -12.72
C PHE A 185 1.49 -3.11 -13.38
N LYS A 186 1.28 -1.79 -13.41
CA LYS A 186 0.02 -1.16 -13.83
C LYS A 186 0.15 -0.06 -14.89
N SER A 187 1.34 0.29 -15.34
CA SER A 187 1.59 1.44 -16.23
C SER A 187 1.03 2.78 -15.71
N ILE A 188 0.65 2.83 -14.44
CA ILE A 188 0.23 4.02 -13.71
C ILE A 188 0.87 3.99 -12.33
N TRP A 189 1.17 5.14 -11.77
CA TRP A 189 1.71 5.17 -10.42
C TRP A 189 0.61 4.98 -9.36
N TYR A 190 0.95 4.24 -8.29
CA TYR A 190 0.01 3.92 -7.23
C TYR A 190 0.67 3.89 -5.86
N TRP A 191 -0.11 4.19 -4.85
CA TRP A 191 0.35 4.24 -3.48
C TRP A 191 0.70 2.87 -2.91
N THR A 192 1.73 2.86 -2.05
CA THR A 192 2.02 1.77 -1.11
C THR A 192 1.66 2.18 0.32
N LEU A 193 1.75 1.22 1.24
CA LEU A 193 1.46 1.48 2.66
C LEU A 193 2.61 2.20 3.37
N SER A 194 3.84 2.07 2.88
CA SER A 194 5.05 2.43 3.62
C SER A 194 5.36 3.93 3.56
N PRO A 195 5.46 4.63 4.69
CA PRO A 195 6.04 5.97 4.75
C PRO A 195 7.51 5.97 4.31
N PHE A 196 7.93 7.07 3.74
CA PHE A 196 9.33 7.29 3.39
C PHE A 196 10.04 8.08 4.50
N ALA A 197 11.08 7.51 5.09
CA ALA A 197 11.91 8.18 6.08
C ALA A 197 12.95 9.08 5.42
N ARG A 198 12.79 10.37 5.51
CA ARG A 198 13.79 11.36 5.10
C ARG A 198 13.69 12.58 6.01
N SER A 199 14.87 13.13 6.33
CA SER A 199 15.05 14.31 7.16
C SER A 199 13.90 15.31 7.20
N ALA A 200 13.44 15.65 8.37
CA ALA A 200 12.57 16.78 8.72
C ALA A 200 11.20 16.89 8.02
N ASN A 201 10.92 16.10 6.98
CA ASN A 201 9.69 16.19 6.21
C ASN A 201 8.88 14.90 6.31
N SER A 202 7.93 14.86 7.24
CA SER A 202 6.95 13.77 7.40
C SER A 202 5.91 13.73 6.28
N ARG A 203 6.27 13.99 5.04
CA ARG A 203 5.30 14.16 3.94
C ARG A 203 5.46 13.19 2.78
N TYR A 204 6.51 12.37 2.76
CA TYR A 204 6.77 11.46 1.64
C TYR A 204 6.31 10.04 1.94
N VAL A 205 5.75 9.40 0.92
CA VAL A 205 5.27 8.00 0.94
C VAL A 205 5.86 7.27 -0.24
N TRP A 206 6.23 6.01 -0.06
CA TRP A 206 6.64 5.15 -1.16
C TRP A 206 5.47 4.84 -2.09
N TYR A 207 5.73 4.83 -3.39
CA TYR A 207 4.78 4.45 -4.43
C TYR A 207 5.47 3.61 -5.50
N VAL A 208 4.69 2.84 -6.25
CA VAL A 208 5.16 2.18 -7.48
C VAL A 208 4.85 3.10 -8.64
N ASN A 209 5.88 3.39 -9.45
CA ASN A 209 5.77 4.30 -10.59
C ASN A 209 5.19 3.60 -11.83
N GLY A 210 4.73 4.39 -12.80
CA GLY A 210 4.18 3.89 -14.05
C GLY A 210 5.23 3.32 -15.02
N ASP A 211 6.51 3.50 -14.73
CA ASP A 211 7.65 2.91 -15.44
C ASP A 211 8.29 1.73 -14.70
N GLY A 212 7.67 1.26 -13.61
CA GLY A 212 8.02 0.03 -12.91
C GLY A 212 9.00 0.18 -11.75
N ASP A 213 9.54 1.36 -11.46
CA ASP A 213 10.37 1.59 -10.29
C ASP A 213 9.54 1.89 -9.02
N VAL A 214 10.14 1.70 -7.86
CA VAL A 214 9.61 2.17 -6.58
C VAL A 214 10.26 3.49 -6.24
N ASN A 215 9.46 4.51 -5.99
CA ASN A 215 9.90 5.86 -5.71
C ASN A 215 9.08 6.51 -4.60
N ASN A 216 9.31 7.77 -4.27
CA ASN A 216 8.58 8.49 -3.23
C ASN A 216 7.91 9.77 -3.75
N SER A 217 6.76 10.11 -3.20
CA SER A 217 6.03 11.34 -3.51
C SER A 217 5.42 11.94 -2.26
N ASN A 218 5.01 13.22 -2.35
CA ASN A 218 4.26 13.86 -1.27
C ASN A 218 2.94 13.11 -1.03
N ALA A 219 2.58 12.89 0.21
CA ALA A 219 1.36 12.22 0.60
C ALA A 219 0.09 12.86 0.01
N ALA A 220 0.12 14.18 -0.21
CA ALA A 220 -0.99 14.92 -0.82
C ALA A 220 -1.10 14.76 -2.35
N SER A 221 -0.14 14.14 -3.02
CA SER A 221 -0.27 13.87 -4.46
C SER A 221 -1.42 12.89 -4.72
N GLY A 222 -2.10 13.05 -5.87
CA GLY A 222 -3.19 12.14 -6.24
C GLY A 222 -2.65 10.87 -6.90
N GLY A 223 -2.61 9.73 -6.18
CA GLY A 223 -2.14 8.45 -6.68
C GLY A 223 -3.25 7.40 -6.79
N ALA A 224 -3.08 6.45 -7.71
CA ALA A 224 -4.02 5.34 -7.84
C ALA A 224 -4.06 4.49 -6.57
N VAL A 225 -5.25 4.02 -6.19
CA VAL A 225 -5.48 3.27 -4.95
C VAL A 225 -5.86 1.83 -5.28
N PHE A 226 -5.01 0.90 -4.89
CA PHE A 226 -5.25 -0.54 -4.96
C PHE A 226 -5.34 -1.11 -3.53
N PRO A 227 -6.54 -1.28 -2.97
CA PRO A 227 -6.68 -1.81 -1.62
C PRO A 227 -6.06 -3.19 -1.47
N ALA A 228 -5.46 -3.43 -0.31
CA ALA A 228 -5.00 -4.75 0.12
C ALA A 228 -5.74 -5.17 1.40
N ILE A 229 -5.98 -6.48 1.52
CA ILE A 229 -6.66 -7.10 2.68
C ILE A 229 -5.92 -8.36 3.10
N TYR A 230 -6.11 -8.75 4.33
CA TYR A 230 -5.81 -10.10 4.78
C TYR A 230 -7.12 -10.86 4.99
N LEU A 231 -7.20 -12.08 4.49
CA LEU A 231 -8.31 -12.98 4.77
C LEU A 231 -8.12 -13.63 6.13
N LYS A 232 -9.22 -13.91 6.82
CA LYS A 232 -9.19 -14.75 8.03
C LYS A 232 -8.62 -16.13 7.71
N SER A 233 -7.94 -16.74 8.67
CA SER A 233 -7.28 -18.03 8.50
C SER A 233 -8.23 -19.21 8.21
N ASN A 234 -9.53 -19.07 8.51
CA ASN A 234 -10.55 -20.07 8.26
C ASN A 234 -11.31 -19.86 6.93
N VAL A 235 -10.86 -18.93 6.07
CA VAL A 235 -11.48 -18.75 4.74
C VAL A 235 -11.13 -19.93 3.84
N LEU A 236 -12.14 -20.45 3.14
CA LEU A 236 -12.03 -21.60 2.25
C LEU A 236 -12.37 -21.19 0.81
N ILE A 237 -11.80 -21.93 -0.14
CA ILE A 237 -12.23 -21.88 -1.54
C ILE A 237 -13.51 -22.70 -1.65
N GLU A 238 -14.58 -22.08 -2.12
CA GLU A 238 -15.85 -22.75 -2.39
C GLU A 238 -15.88 -23.35 -3.79
N SER A 239 -15.37 -22.61 -4.78
CA SER A 239 -15.36 -23.02 -6.18
C SER A 239 -14.33 -22.20 -6.98
N GLY A 240 -14.23 -22.50 -8.30
CA GLY A 240 -13.34 -21.79 -9.21
C GLY A 240 -11.99 -22.49 -9.40
N ALA A 241 -11.26 -22.06 -10.42
CA ALA A 241 -9.94 -22.60 -10.80
C ALA A 241 -8.78 -21.61 -10.62
N GLY A 242 -9.08 -20.41 -10.11
CA GLY A 242 -8.07 -19.37 -9.87
C GLY A 242 -7.63 -18.59 -11.11
N THR A 243 -8.27 -18.81 -12.26
CA THR A 243 -8.01 -18.06 -13.49
C THR A 243 -8.85 -16.77 -13.54
N SER A 244 -8.53 -15.86 -14.45
CA SER A 244 -9.31 -14.62 -14.62
C SER A 244 -10.73 -14.89 -15.14
N SER A 245 -10.94 -15.97 -15.92
CA SER A 245 -12.24 -16.39 -16.45
C SER A 245 -13.02 -17.31 -15.50
N ASN A 246 -12.34 -17.94 -14.53
CA ASN A 246 -12.92 -18.80 -13.51
C ASN A 246 -12.21 -18.55 -12.15
N PRO A 247 -12.40 -17.37 -11.55
CA PRO A 247 -11.71 -17.02 -10.32
C PRO A 247 -12.20 -17.87 -9.14
N TYR A 248 -11.34 -18.03 -8.13
CA TYR A 248 -11.78 -18.64 -6.87
C TYR A 248 -12.92 -17.83 -6.23
N ILE A 249 -13.94 -18.51 -5.82
CA ILE A 249 -15.03 -17.98 -4.96
C ILE A 249 -14.70 -18.42 -3.53
N LEU A 250 -14.84 -17.49 -2.60
CA LEU A 250 -14.48 -17.70 -1.19
C LEU A 250 -15.72 -17.85 -0.32
N LYS A 251 -15.57 -18.61 0.77
CA LYS A 251 -16.55 -18.70 1.84
C LYS A 251 -15.87 -18.75 3.21
N ALA A 252 -16.61 -18.38 4.25
CA ALA A 252 -16.17 -18.61 5.62
C ALA A 252 -16.11 -20.13 5.90
N GLY A 253 -15.04 -20.55 6.53
CA GLY A 253 -15.00 -21.87 7.16
C GLY A 253 -15.81 -21.89 8.45
N SER A 254 -16.18 -23.07 8.87
CA SER A 254 -16.87 -23.33 10.14
C SER A 254 -15.93 -23.16 11.34
#